data_5dad22ad682a7b922025c238ec8e11c3
#
_entry.id   5dad22ad682a7b922025c238ec8e11c3
#
_cell.length_a   1.000
_cell.length_b   1.000
_cell.length_c   1.000
_cell.angle_alpha   90.00
_cell.angle_beta   90.00
_cell.angle_gamma   90.00
#
_symmetry.space_group_name_H-M   'P 1'
#
loop_
_entity.id
_entity.type
_entity.pdbx_description
1 polymer ?
#
loop_
_entity_poly.entity_id
_entity_poly.type
_entity_poly.pdbx_seq_one_letter_code
_entity_poly.pdbx_strand_id
1 'polypeptide(L)'
;WQNDTPTLRIPYYRPLEPLQPGFLPGRAEQHLAGQIFSGLTRFDNNTQRPIGDLAHHWETSTDGLRWDFYLRSTLHWHNGDAVKASHLHQRLLMLLQLPALDQLFISVKRIEVTHPQCLTFFLHRPDYWLAHRLASYCSHLAHPQFPLIGTGPFRLTQFTAELVRLESHDYYHLRHPLLKAVEYWITPPLFEKDMGTSCRHPVQITIGKPEELQRVSQVSSGISLGFCYLTLRKSLRLSLWQARKVISIIHQSGLLQTLEVGENLITASHALLPGWTIPHWQVPDEVKLPKTLTLVYHLPIELHTMAERLQATLAAEGCE
;
A
#
# COMPACT_ATOMS: atom_id res chain seq x y z
N TRP A 1 -16.28 18.23 19.76
CA TRP A 1 -14.98 18.88 20.03
C TRP A 1 -14.96 19.50 21.44
N GLN A 2 -15.33 18.73 22.48
CA GLN A 2 -15.38 19.24 23.86
C GLN A 2 -14.12 18.98 24.68
N ASN A 3 -13.07 18.44 24.09
CA ASN A 3 -11.76 18.27 24.74
C ASN A 3 -10.72 19.15 24.05
N ASP A 4 -9.84 19.75 24.84
CA ASP A 4 -8.75 20.63 24.39
C ASP A 4 -7.73 19.98 23.42
N THR A 5 -7.86 18.67 23.17
CA THR A 5 -7.02 17.90 22.26
C THR A 5 -7.86 17.17 21.22
N PRO A 6 -7.94 17.65 19.95
CA PRO A 6 -8.69 16.99 18.89
C PRO A 6 -8.09 15.62 18.58
N THR A 7 -8.77 14.56 19.00
CA THR A 7 -8.42 13.16 18.77
C THR A 7 -9.46 12.52 17.88
N LEU A 8 -9.04 11.91 16.78
CA LEU A 8 -9.87 11.07 15.94
C LEU A 8 -9.77 9.62 16.44
N ARG A 9 -10.91 8.98 16.65
CA ARG A 9 -10.99 7.57 17.07
C ARG A 9 -11.66 6.77 15.98
N ILE A 10 -10.99 5.69 15.57
CA ILE A 10 -11.39 4.84 14.45
C ILE A 10 -11.56 3.41 14.99
N PRO A 11 -12.77 2.83 14.98
CA PRO A 11 -12.94 1.41 15.24
C PRO A 11 -12.37 0.61 14.05
N TYR A 12 -11.64 -0.47 14.35
CA TYR A 12 -11.06 -1.33 13.34
C TYR A 12 -11.28 -2.81 13.65
N TYR A 13 -11.46 -3.63 12.63
CA TYR A 13 -11.99 -4.98 12.78
C TYR A 13 -10.94 -6.06 13.10
N ARG A 14 -9.66 -5.78 12.96
CA ARG A 14 -8.58 -6.73 13.22
C ARG A 14 -7.34 -6.05 13.78
N PRO A 15 -6.46 -6.80 14.49
CA PRO A 15 -5.14 -6.30 14.84
C PRO A 15 -4.34 -5.89 13.60
N LEU A 16 -3.49 -4.90 13.77
CA LEU A 16 -2.61 -4.41 12.72
C LEU A 16 -1.28 -5.18 12.74
N GLU A 17 -0.76 -5.45 11.55
CA GLU A 17 0.55 -6.05 11.37
C GLU A 17 1.68 -5.04 11.69
N PRO A 18 2.90 -5.51 11.97
CA PRO A 18 4.04 -4.63 12.22
C PRO A 18 4.25 -3.60 11.11
N LEU A 19 4.45 -2.34 11.50
CA LEU A 19 4.54 -1.18 10.60
C LEU A 19 5.97 -0.85 10.17
N GLN A 20 6.80 -1.82 9.89
CA GLN A 20 8.16 -1.55 9.43
C GLN A 20 8.18 -1.07 7.98
N PRO A 21 9.01 -0.06 7.62
CA PRO A 21 9.17 0.37 6.24
C PRO A 21 9.66 -0.75 5.33
N GLY A 22 9.20 -0.73 4.09
CA GLY A 22 9.45 -1.74 3.09
C GLY A 22 8.14 -2.23 2.49
N PHE A 23 8.09 -3.52 2.11
CA PHE A 23 6.87 -4.11 1.60
C PHE A 23 5.86 -4.39 2.70
N LEU A 24 4.68 -3.76 2.61
CA LEU A 24 3.54 -3.95 3.51
C LEU A 24 2.35 -4.47 2.70
N PRO A 25 1.84 -5.69 2.98
CA PRO A 25 0.75 -6.27 2.19
C PRO A 25 -0.61 -5.62 2.49
N GLY A 26 -0.85 -5.16 3.71
CA GLY A 26 -2.12 -4.60 4.14
C GLY A 26 -2.29 -3.12 3.79
N ARG A 27 -3.44 -2.72 3.25
CA ARG A 27 -3.73 -1.30 2.94
C ARG A 27 -3.79 -0.41 4.17
N ALA A 28 -4.29 -0.93 5.28
CA ALA A 28 -4.33 -0.19 6.55
C ALA A 28 -2.93 0.08 7.07
N GLU A 29 -2.05 -0.92 7.01
CA GLU A 29 -0.66 -0.81 7.38
C GLU A 29 0.09 0.17 6.46
N GLN A 30 -0.15 0.12 5.15
CA GLN A 30 0.42 1.08 4.19
C GLN A 30 -0.02 2.52 4.50
N HIS A 31 -1.31 2.71 4.80
CA HIS A 31 -1.86 4.02 5.16
C HIS A 31 -1.22 4.55 6.46
N LEU A 32 -1.15 3.73 7.49
CA LEU A 32 -0.52 4.08 8.76
C LEU A 32 0.97 4.36 8.62
N ALA A 33 1.69 3.53 7.88
CA ALA A 33 3.11 3.76 7.58
C ALA A 33 3.31 5.11 6.87
N GLY A 34 2.40 5.50 5.97
CA GLY A 34 2.40 6.82 5.32
C GLY A 34 2.19 7.99 6.28
N GLN A 35 1.62 7.77 7.47
CA GLN A 35 1.50 8.79 8.51
C GLN A 35 2.74 8.87 9.41
N ILE A 36 3.50 7.79 9.52
CA ILE A 36 4.66 7.68 10.43
C ILE A 36 5.97 7.99 9.68
N PHE A 37 6.09 7.52 8.45
CA PHE A 37 7.33 7.59 7.67
C PHE A 37 7.18 8.53 6.48
N SER A 38 8.32 9.07 6.03
CA SER A 38 8.41 9.88 4.81
C SER A 38 9.43 9.28 3.85
N GLY A 39 9.26 9.57 2.56
CA GLY A 39 10.25 9.27 1.53
C GLY A 39 11.08 10.50 1.16
N LEU A 40 12.02 10.35 0.24
CA LEU A 40 12.71 11.50 -0.34
C LEU A 40 11.74 12.40 -1.13
N THR A 41 10.78 11.76 -1.80
CA THR A 41 9.69 12.40 -2.53
C THR A 41 8.36 11.85 -2.05
N ARG A 42 7.27 12.54 -2.36
CA ARG A 42 5.88 12.10 -2.17
C ARG A 42 5.07 12.34 -3.43
N PHE A 43 4.01 11.58 -3.63
CA PHE A 43 3.14 11.75 -4.78
C PHE A 43 2.06 12.81 -4.49
N ASP A 44 1.91 13.76 -5.40
CA ASP A 44 0.84 14.75 -5.33
C ASP A 44 -0.31 14.36 -6.26
N ASN A 45 -1.46 14.04 -5.66
CA ASN A 45 -2.65 13.61 -6.39
C ASN A 45 -3.25 14.71 -7.27
N ASN A 46 -3.02 15.98 -6.95
CA ASN A 46 -3.56 17.09 -7.74
C ASN A 46 -2.80 17.27 -9.05
N THR A 47 -1.47 17.24 -8.97
CA THR A 47 -0.60 17.41 -10.15
C THR A 47 -0.26 16.09 -10.84
N GLN A 48 -0.60 14.96 -10.21
CA GLN A 48 -0.26 13.60 -10.68
C GLN A 48 1.25 13.40 -10.87
N ARG A 49 2.06 14.03 -10.02
CA ARG A 49 3.52 14.03 -10.11
C ARG A 49 4.17 13.84 -8.73
N PRO A 50 5.40 13.32 -8.69
CA PRO A 50 6.20 13.37 -7.48
C PRO A 50 6.60 14.81 -7.18
N ILE A 51 6.53 15.16 -5.90
CA ILE A 51 6.97 16.44 -5.35
C ILE A 51 7.92 16.18 -4.18
N GLY A 52 8.58 17.22 -3.70
CA GLY A 52 9.53 17.11 -2.59
C GLY A 52 8.85 16.68 -1.29
N ASP A 53 9.53 15.79 -0.53
CA ASP A 53 9.20 15.41 0.84
C ASP A 53 10.43 15.65 1.73
N LEU A 54 11.22 14.67 2.11
CA LEU A 54 12.49 14.90 2.81
C LEU A 54 13.50 15.67 1.96
N ALA A 55 13.53 15.43 0.64
CA ALA A 55 14.20 16.29 -0.32
C ALA A 55 13.28 17.43 -0.74
N HIS A 56 13.79 18.66 -0.76
CA HIS A 56 13.04 19.82 -1.28
C HIS A 56 13.17 19.97 -2.79
N HIS A 57 14.23 19.42 -3.37
CA HIS A 57 14.57 19.52 -4.78
C HIS A 57 15.45 18.35 -5.21
N TRP A 58 15.49 18.05 -6.50
CA TRP A 58 16.42 17.12 -7.11
C TRP A 58 16.79 17.55 -8.52
N GLU A 59 17.97 17.13 -8.95
CA GLU A 59 18.49 17.35 -10.30
C GLU A 59 18.92 16.03 -10.93
N THR A 60 18.80 15.97 -12.23
CA THR A 60 19.20 14.79 -13.03
C THR A 60 20.26 15.19 -14.04
N SER A 61 21.33 14.42 -14.13
CA SER A 61 22.35 14.60 -15.19
C SER A 61 21.75 14.45 -16.60
N THR A 62 22.41 15.03 -17.57
CA THR A 62 21.95 15.02 -18.97
C THR A 62 21.76 13.61 -19.53
N ASP A 63 22.60 12.66 -19.10
CA ASP A 63 22.50 11.25 -19.48
C ASP A 63 21.47 10.44 -18.68
N GLY A 64 20.83 11.06 -17.66
CA GLY A 64 19.85 10.42 -16.79
C GLY A 64 20.40 9.37 -15.83
N LEU A 65 21.73 9.27 -15.69
CA LEU A 65 22.39 8.24 -14.89
C LEU A 65 22.74 8.70 -13.47
N ARG A 66 22.67 9.99 -13.19
CA ARG A 66 22.92 10.57 -11.88
C ARG A 66 21.75 11.44 -11.44
N TRP A 67 21.28 11.22 -10.20
CA TRP A 67 20.21 11.97 -9.58
C TRP A 67 20.68 12.48 -8.23
N ASP A 68 20.70 13.82 -8.03
CA ASP A 68 21.08 14.48 -6.79
C ASP A 68 19.82 14.95 -6.07
N PHE A 69 19.57 14.42 -4.86
CA PHE A 69 18.44 14.80 -4.00
C PHE A 69 18.94 15.69 -2.87
N TYR A 70 18.45 16.92 -2.82
CA TYR A 70 18.84 17.93 -1.83
C TYR A 70 17.85 17.91 -0.66
N LEU A 71 18.34 17.56 0.52
CA LEU A 71 17.52 17.42 1.73
C LEU A 71 17.17 18.78 2.32
N ARG A 72 16.01 18.85 2.96
CA ARG A 72 15.62 20.01 3.78
C ARG A 72 16.59 20.18 4.95
N SER A 73 16.83 21.41 5.37
CA SER A 73 17.85 21.73 6.39
C SER A 73 17.44 21.43 7.83
N THR A 74 16.13 21.32 8.11
CA THR A 74 15.58 21.22 9.47
C THR A 74 14.71 19.98 9.66
N LEU A 75 15.25 18.82 9.29
CA LEU A 75 14.55 17.55 9.46
C LEU A 75 14.80 16.96 10.84
N HIS A 76 13.74 16.48 11.49
CA HIS A 76 13.81 15.80 12.78
C HIS A 76 13.10 14.46 12.74
N TRP A 77 13.70 13.48 13.39
CA TRP A 77 13.04 12.24 13.73
C TRP A 77 11.98 12.45 14.83
N HIS A 78 11.05 11.55 14.98
CA HIS A 78 10.01 11.63 16.01
C HIS A 78 10.54 11.70 17.45
N ASN A 79 11.77 11.23 17.70
CA ASN A 79 12.44 11.32 18.98
C ASN A 79 13.16 12.66 19.20
N GLY A 80 13.10 13.58 18.24
CA GLY A 80 13.73 14.91 18.30
C GLY A 80 15.14 14.97 17.74
N ASP A 81 15.76 13.86 17.39
CA ASP A 81 17.09 13.85 16.80
C ASP A 81 17.07 14.47 15.39
N ALA A 82 18.14 15.16 15.04
CA ALA A 82 18.31 15.70 13.69
C ALA A 82 18.50 14.57 12.66
N VAL A 83 17.82 14.67 11.54
CA VAL A 83 18.00 13.75 10.41
C VAL A 83 19.26 14.11 9.65
N LYS A 84 20.13 13.13 9.44
CA LYS A 84 21.36 13.27 8.63
C LYS A 84 21.23 12.49 7.33
N ALA A 85 21.87 12.96 6.26
CA ALA A 85 21.93 12.24 5.00
C ALA A 85 22.46 10.80 5.17
N SER A 86 23.43 10.61 6.07
CA SER A 86 23.96 9.27 6.41
C SER A 86 22.92 8.33 7.01
N HIS A 87 21.97 8.84 7.79
CA HIS A 87 20.88 8.03 8.33
C HIS A 87 19.96 7.52 7.21
N LEU A 88 19.59 8.40 6.30
CA LEU A 88 18.73 8.07 5.15
C LEU A 88 19.46 7.14 4.18
N HIS A 89 20.74 7.37 3.94
CA HIS A 89 21.59 6.52 3.13
C HIS A 89 21.63 5.08 3.67
N GLN A 90 21.88 4.93 4.98
CA GLN A 90 21.89 3.61 5.61
C GLN A 90 20.58 2.88 5.45
N ARG A 91 19.44 3.56 5.61
CA ARG A 91 18.10 2.96 5.41
C ARG A 91 17.83 2.61 3.97
N LEU A 92 18.21 3.45 3.02
CA LEU A 92 18.09 3.14 1.59
C LEU A 92 18.89 1.90 1.22
N LEU A 93 20.12 1.75 1.71
CA LEU A 93 20.92 0.54 1.47
C LEU A 93 20.25 -0.71 2.05
N MET A 94 19.59 -0.61 3.20
CA MET A 94 18.81 -1.74 3.75
C MET A 94 17.61 -2.09 2.85
N LEU A 95 16.90 -1.09 2.31
CA LEU A 95 15.77 -1.32 1.39
C LEU A 95 16.22 -1.99 0.09
N LEU A 96 17.39 -1.62 -0.43
CA LEU A 96 17.96 -2.25 -1.64
C LEU A 96 18.28 -3.74 -1.46
N GLN A 97 18.40 -4.21 -0.22
CA GLN A 97 18.68 -5.62 0.08
C GLN A 97 17.41 -6.47 0.25
N LEU A 98 16.23 -5.86 0.24
CA LEU A 98 14.97 -6.57 0.38
C LEU A 98 14.55 -7.21 -0.94
N PRO A 99 14.45 -8.55 -1.04
CA PRO A 99 14.07 -9.21 -2.30
C PRO A 99 12.72 -8.74 -2.86
N ALA A 100 11.79 -8.36 -1.99
CA ALA A 100 10.49 -7.82 -2.39
C ALA A 100 10.59 -6.48 -3.16
N LEU A 101 11.70 -5.76 -3.01
CA LEU A 101 11.93 -4.44 -3.63
C LEU A 101 12.93 -4.47 -4.79
N ASP A 102 13.47 -5.64 -5.16
CA ASP A 102 14.47 -5.77 -6.23
C ASP A 102 14.03 -5.09 -7.53
N GLN A 103 12.76 -5.27 -7.93
CA GLN A 103 12.23 -4.67 -9.15
C GLN A 103 12.01 -3.16 -9.03
N LEU A 104 11.71 -2.67 -7.82
CA LEU A 104 11.50 -1.25 -7.58
C LEU A 104 12.79 -0.46 -7.78
N PHE A 105 13.93 -1.01 -7.38
CA PHE A 105 15.24 -0.36 -7.41
C PHE A 105 16.21 -0.95 -8.44
N ILE A 106 15.72 -1.72 -9.40
CA ILE A 106 16.56 -2.44 -10.39
C ILE A 106 17.48 -1.53 -11.20
N SER A 107 17.13 -0.27 -11.38
CA SER A 107 17.97 0.73 -12.07
C SER A 107 19.09 1.27 -11.21
N VAL A 108 19.01 1.15 -9.87
CA VAL A 108 19.96 1.77 -8.94
C VAL A 108 21.26 0.94 -8.88
N LYS A 109 22.36 1.57 -9.22
CA LYS A 109 23.70 0.99 -9.15
C LYS A 109 24.31 1.18 -7.75
N ARG A 110 24.25 2.40 -7.21
CA ARG A 110 24.74 2.77 -5.90
C ARG A 110 24.13 4.10 -5.45
N ILE A 111 24.18 4.33 -4.16
CA ILE A 111 23.74 5.57 -3.53
C ILE A 111 24.91 6.10 -2.68
N GLU A 112 25.16 7.39 -2.73
CA GLU A 112 26.26 8.03 -1.99
C GLU A 112 25.76 9.29 -1.27
N VAL A 113 26.37 9.60 -0.14
CA VAL A 113 26.25 10.91 0.51
C VAL A 113 27.35 11.81 -0.07
N THR A 114 27.00 12.60 -1.08
CA THR A 114 27.95 13.47 -1.78
C THR A 114 28.16 14.82 -1.07
N HIS A 115 27.19 15.19 -0.21
CA HIS A 115 27.25 16.37 0.64
C HIS A 115 26.40 16.12 1.90
N PRO A 116 26.62 16.78 3.04
CA PRO A 116 25.83 16.60 4.26
C PRO A 116 24.31 16.71 4.09
N GLN A 117 23.86 17.39 3.05
CA GLN A 117 22.43 17.54 2.68
C GLN A 117 22.12 17.03 1.27
N CYS A 118 22.95 16.15 0.71
CA CYS A 118 22.71 15.62 -0.62
C CYS A 118 22.94 14.11 -0.67
N LEU A 119 21.93 13.41 -1.19
CA LEU A 119 22.00 12.00 -1.56
C LEU A 119 22.03 11.89 -3.06
N THR A 120 23.04 11.19 -3.59
CA THR A 120 23.22 10.96 -5.02
C THR A 120 22.97 9.50 -5.35
N PHE A 121 22.06 9.28 -6.29
CA PHE A 121 21.77 7.98 -6.90
C PHE A 121 22.51 7.87 -8.22
N PHE A 122 23.31 6.83 -8.39
CA PHE A 122 23.93 6.44 -9.65
C PHE A 122 23.19 5.24 -10.20
N LEU A 123 22.78 5.31 -11.46
CA LEU A 123 21.96 4.30 -12.13
C LEU A 123 22.77 3.48 -13.13
N HIS A 124 22.37 2.23 -13.36
CA HIS A 124 22.88 1.38 -14.44
C HIS A 124 22.35 1.80 -15.82
N ARG A 125 21.13 2.38 -15.82
CA ARG A 125 20.41 2.85 -17.01
C ARG A 125 19.52 4.02 -16.61
N PRO A 126 19.17 4.93 -17.55
CA PRO A 126 18.24 6.01 -17.25
C PRO A 126 16.91 5.47 -16.74
N ASP A 127 16.41 6.06 -15.65
CA ASP A 127 15.11 5.72 -15.06
C ASP A 127 14.37 7.01 -14.69
N TYR A 128 13.58 7.51 -15.61
CA TYR A 128 12.80 8.74 -15.40
C TYR A 128 11.66 8.58 -14.38
N TRP A 129 11.40 7.36 -13.90
CA TRP A 129 10.44 7.06 -12.85
C TRP A 129 11.06 7.00 -11.45
N LEU A 130 12.35 7.30 -11.29
CA LEU A 130 13.02 7.19 -10.00
C LEU A 130 12.32 8.01 -8.91
N ALA A 131 11.95 9.27 -9.19
CA ALA A 131 11.25 10.11 -8.23
C ALA A 131 9.86 9.57 -7.87
N HIS A 132 9.15 8.89 -8.77
CA HIS A 132 7.89 8.21 -8.49
C HIS A 132 8.10 6.98 -7.61
N ARG A 133 9.16 6.20 -7.85
CA ARG A 133 9.51 5.02 -7.03
C ARG A 133 9.86 5.43 -5.61
N LEU A 134 10.56 6.54 -5.45
CA LEU A 134 10.91 7.10 -4.15
C LEU A 134 9.73 7.73 -3.41
N ALA A 135 8.61 8.00 -4.10
CA ALA A 135 7.35 8.43 -3.50
C ALA A 135 6.46 7.25 -3.06
N SER A 136 6.81 6.02 -3.43
CA SER A 136 6.08 4.82 -3.00
C SER A 136 6.24 4.58 -1.51
N TYR A 137 5.20 4.03 -0.86
CA TYR A 137 5.29 3.60 0.55
C TYR A 137 6.44 2.63 0.81
N CYS A 138 6.82 1.81 -0.18
CA CYS A 138 7.97 0.90 -0.09
C CYS A 138 9.31 1.63 0.08
N SER A 139 9.39 2.90 -0.29
CA SER A 139 10.58 3.73 -0.22
C SER A 139 10.60 4.66 0.98
N HIS A 140 9.66 4.53 1.90
CA HIS A 140 9.64 5.29 3.13
C HIS A 140 10.81 4.89 4.05
N LEU A 141 11.29 5.86 4.81
CA LEU A 141 12.52 5.74 5.58
C LEU A 141 12.24 5.86 7.07
N ALA A 142 12.76 4.90 7.84
CA ALA A 142 12.75 4.93 9.29
C ALA A 142 14.12 5.34 9.83
N HIS A 143 14.16 5.64 11.12
CA HIS A 143 15.42 5.82 11.86
C HIS A 143 16.29 4.56 11.72
N PRO A 144 17.62 4.71 11.51
CA PRO A 144 18.49 3.55 11.27
C PRO A 144 18.55 2.55 12.41
N GLN A 145 18.37 3.00 13.65
CA GLN A 145 18.41 2.16 14.86
C GLN A 145 17.02 1.82 15.41
N PHE A 146 15.99 2.62 15.10
CA PHE A 146 14.65 2.50 15.67
C PHE A 146 13.62 2.39 14.55
N PRO A 147 13.23 1.17 14.14
CA PRO A 147 12.44 0.94 12.93
C PRO A 147 11.01 1.51 12.98
N LEU A 148 10.51 1.89 14.14
CA LEU A 148 9.18 2.53 14.31
C LEU A 148 9.25 4.05 14.46
N ILE A 149 10.45 4.64 14.47
CA ILE A 149 10.66 6.09 14.46
C ILE A 149 10.81 6.57 13.03
N GLY A 150 9.95 7.47 12.62
CA GLY A 150 9.95 8.11 11.31
C GLY A 150 10.07 9.62 11.40
N THR A 151 9.72 10.27 10.30
CA THR A 151 9.71 11.73 10.11
C THR A 151 8.34 12.23 9.65
N GLY A 152 7.36 11.35 9.56
CA GLY A 152 6.02 11.66 9.09
C GLY A 152 5.23 12.60 10.02
N PRO A 153 4.01 13.00 9.60
CA PRO A 153 3.19 13.96 10.36
C PRO A 153 2.77 13.46 11.74
N PHE A 154 2.78 12.15 11.96
CA PHE A 154 2.43 11.54 13.24
C PHE A 154 3.52 10.59 13.72
N ARG A 155 3.73 10.56 15.03
CA ARG A 155 4.59 9.60 15.71
C ARG A 155 3.77 8.50 16.35
N LEU A 156 4.26 7.28 16.32
CA LEU A 156 3.64 6.13 16.97
C LEU A 156 3.92 6.18 18.48
N THR A 157 2.89 6.23 19.30
CA THR A 157 3.02 6.29 20.78
C THR A 157 2.52 5.02 21.46
N GLN A 158 1.64 4.27 20.82
CA GLN A 158 1.18 2.97 21.31
C GLN A 158 0.88 2.04 20.14
N PHE A 159 1.30 0.78 20.28
CA PHE A 159 1.03 -0.28 19.30
C PHE A 159 0.79 -1.59 20.05
N THR A 160 -0.48 -1.92 20.24
CA THR A 160 -0.93 -3.17 20.88
C THR A 160 -1.97 -3.86 20.02
N ALA A 161 -2.38 -5.07 20.41
CA ALA A 161 -3.45 -5.79 19.73
C ALA A 161 -4.81 -5.09 19.81
N GLU A 162 -5.01 -4.22 20.82
CA GLU A 162 -6.28 -3.56 21.11
C GLU A 162 -6.31 -2.10 20.68
N LEU A 163 -5.15 -1.44 20.66
CA LEU A 163 -5.05 0.00 20.41
C LEU A 163 -3.76 0.36 19.68
N VAL A 164 -3.91 1.09 18.60
CA VAL A 164 -2.81 1.81 17.96
C VAL A 164 -3.06 3.30 18.08
N ARG A 165 -2.13 4.03 18.70
CA ARG A 165 -2.22 5.47 18.92
C ARG A 165 -1.08 6.20 18.25
N LEU A 166 -1.44 7.22 17.50
CA LEU A 166 -0.55 8.17 16.85
C LEU A 166 -0.75 9.55 17.46
N GLU A 167 0.34 10.32 17.62
CA GLU A 167 0.31 11.72 18.03
C GLU A 167 1.01 12.60 17.02
N SER A 168 0.56 13.84 16.88
CA SER A 168 1.16 14.78 15.94
C SER A 168 2.65 15.01 16.23
N HIS A 169 3.43 15.11 15.16
CA HIS A 169 4.86 15.41 15.21
C HIS A 169 5.08 16.92 15.18
N ASP A 170 5.55 17.49 16.30
CA ASP A 170 5.67 18.94 16.46
C ASP A 170 6.71 19.58 15.53
N TYR A 171 7.70 18.81 15.07
CA TYR A 171 8.75 19.27 14.14
C TYR A 171 8.56 18.74 12.72
N TYR A 172 7.30 18.42 12.35
CA TYR A 172 7.04 17.96 10.99
C TYR A 172 7.42 19.00 9.95
N HIS A 173 8.18 18.60 8.94
CA HIS A 173 8.80 19.49 7.95
C HIS A 173 7.85 20.03 6.88
N LEU A 174 6.61 19.58 6.84
CA LEU A 174 5.55 20.07 5.96
C LEU A 174 4.41 20.67 6.80
N ARG A 175 3.19 20.70 6.25
CA ARG A 175 2.03 21.22 6.95
C ARG A 175 1.68 20.36 8.16
N HIS A 176 1.64 20.98 9.33
CA HIS A 176 1.26 20.30 10.57
C HIS A 176 -0.16 19.75 10.52
N PRO A 177 -0.41 18.55 11.07
CA PRO A 177 -1.75 17.99 11.22
C PRO A 177 -2.64 18.91 12.07
N LEU A 178 -3.93 18.96 11.72
CA LEU A 178 -4.94 19.63 12.55
C LEU A 178 -5.35 18.78 13.76
N LEU A 179 -5.23 17.47 13.63
CA LEU A 179 -5.48 16.51 14.72
C LEU A 179 -4.24 16.40 15.61
N LYS A 180 -4.45 16.34 16.91
CA LYS A 180 -3.37 16.08 17.88
C LYS A 180 -3.09 14.59 18.06
N ALA A 181 -4.13 13.75 17.91
CA ALA A 181 -3.97 12.31 18.00
C ALA A 181 -4.95 11.58 17.07
N VAL A 182 -4.58 10.36 16.71
CA VAL A 182 -5.42 9.39 16.01
C VAL A 182 -5.31 8.06 16.75
N GLU A 183 -6.44 7.44 17.06
CA GLU A 183 -6.53 6.17 17.75
C GLU A 183 -7.28 5.16 16.89
N TYR A 184 -6.68 3.99 16.69
CA TYR A 184 -7.34 2.82 16.10
C TYR A 184 -7.68 1.84 17.19
N TRP A 185 -8.97 1.73 17.48
CA TRP A 185 -9.50 0.81 18.48
C TRP A 185 -9.85 -0.51 17.81
N ILE A 186 -9.15 -1.58 18.17
CA ILE A 186 -9.34 -2.90 17.60
C ILE A 186 -10.54 -3.56 18.28
N THR A 187 -11.64 -3.61 17.56
CA THR A 187 -12.94 -4.04 18.11
C THR A 187 -13.63 -5.04 17.17
N PRO A 188 -13.06 -6.25 16.95
CA PRO A 188 -13.62 -7.22 16.02
C PRO A 188 -15.12 -7.53 16.22
N PRO A 189 -15.62 -7.68 17.48
CA PRO A 189 -17.04 -8.03 17.69
C PRO A 189 -18.02 -6.96 17.22
N LEU A 190 -17.63 -5.69 17.15
CA LEU A 190 -18.51 -4.61 16.68
C LEU A 190 -18.85 -4.75 15.19
N PHE A 191 -17.94 -5.32 14.40
CA PHE A 191 -18.12 -5.53 12.98
C PHE A 191 -18.94 -6.77 12.64
N GLU A 192 -19.19 -7.64 13.61
CA GLU A 192 -20.05 -8.80 13.45
C GLU A 192 -21.53 -8.47 13.64
N LYS A 193 -21.86 -7.44 14.40
CA LYS A 193 -23.25 -7.14 14.84
C LYS A 193 -23.76 -5.73 14.56
N ASP A 194 -22.94 -4.70 14.66
CA ASP A 194 -23.41 -3.31 14.68
C ASP A 194 -22.50 -2.30 13.98
N MET A 195 -21.62 -2.70 13.07
CA MET A 195 -20.80 -1.84 12.22
C MET A 195 -20.19 -0.60 12.93
N GLY A 196 -20.00 -0.65 14.25
CA GLY A 196 -19.45 0.45 15.03
C GLY A 196 -20.36 1.67 15.21
N THR A 197 -21.66 1.59 14.87
CA THR A 197 -22.61 2.70 15.02
C THR A 197 -22.97 3.03 16.45
N SER A 198 -22.65 2.14 17.41
CA SER A 198 -22.82 2.34 18.84
C SER A 198 -21.77 3.26 19.47
N CYS A 199 -20.72 3.62 18.77
CA CYS A 199 -19.67 4.51 19.26
C CYS A 199 -20.20 5.96 19.35
N ARG A 200 -20.06 6.60 20.53
CA ARG A 200 -20.54 7.97 20.79
C ARG A 200 -19.60 9.07 20.28
N HIS A 201 -18.82 8.76 19.25
CA HIS A 201 -17.92 9.74 18.63
C HIS A 201 -18.64 10.60 17.60
N PRO A 202 -18.28 11.91 17.51
CA PRO A 202 -18.88 12.82 16.50
C PRO A 202 -18.51 12.45 15.05
N VAL A 203 -17.40 11.72 14.86
CA VAL A 203 -16.99 11.21 13.55
C VAL A 203 -16.64 9.73 13.68
N GLN A 204 -17.26 8.92 12.85
CA GLN A 204 -16.97 7.50 12.74
C GLN A 204 -16.56 7.18 11.32
N ILE A 205 -15.55 6.32 11.17
CA ILE A 205 -15.15 5.77 9.89
C ILE A 205 -15.43 4.27 9.95
N THR A 206 -16.26 3.80 9.04
CA THR A 206 -16.62 2.39 8.97
C THR A 206 -16.58 1.90 7.52
N ILE A 207 -16.45 0.59 7.34
CA ILE A 207 -16.56 -0.07 6.06
C ILE A 207 -17.80 -0.95 6.13
N GLY A 208 -18.72 -0.77 5.20
CA GLY A 208 -19.95 -1.52 5.18
C GLY A 208 -20.72 -1.34 3.89
N LYS A 209 -21.78 -2.12 3.73
CA LYS A 209 -22.71 -1.98 2.61
C LYS A 209 -23.61 -0.76 2.82
N PRO A 210 -24.01 -0.05 1.74
CA PRO A 210 -24.90 1.12 1.86
C PRO A 210 -26.19 0.86 2.63
N GLU A 211 -26.76 -0.35 2.49
CA GLU A 211 -27.98 -0.77 3.17
C GLU A 211 -27.83 -0.82 4.70
N GLU A 212 -26.64 -1.19 5.17
CA GLU A 212 -26.31 -1.28 6.60
C GLU A 212 -26.15 0.10 7.22
N LEU A 213 -25.84 1.10 6.41
CA LEU A 213 -25.63 2.49 6.83
C LEU A 213 -26.90 3.35 6.76
N GLN A 214 -28.04 2.83 6.29
CA GLN A 214 -29.30 3.57 6.15
C GLN A 214 -29.86 4.12 7.47
N ARG A 215 -29.44 3.58 8.60
CA ARG A 215 -29.87 4.04 9.95
C ARG A 215 -29.08 5.26 10.46
N VAL A 216 -28.05 5.68 9.74
CA VAL A 216 -27.18 6.80 10.12
C VAL A 216 -27.65 8.07 9.43
N SER A 217 -27.90 9.13 10.18
CA SER A 217 -28.51 10.37 9.66
C SER A 217 -27.62 11.17 8.71
N GLN A 218 -26.32 10.99 8.78
CA GLN A 218 -25.35 11.66 7.89
C GLN A 218 -24.25 10.69 7.49
N VAL A 219 -24.30 10.20 6.27
CA VAL A 219 -23.30 9.31 5.68
C VAL A 219 -22.64 10.01 4.49
N SER A 220 -21.33 10.15 4.52
CA SER A 220 -20.53 10.47 3.35
C SER A 220 -19.88 9.19 2.86
N SER A 221 -20.19 8.77 1.66
CA SER A 221 -19.64 7.56 1.06
C SER A 221 -18.73 7.90 -0.12
N GLY A 222 -17.76 7.06 -0.34
CA GLY A 222 -16.85 7.16 -1.49
C GLY A 222 -16.35 5.79 -1.91
N ILE A 223 -15.99 5.68 -3.17
CA ILE A 223 -15.40 4.46 -3.73
C ILE A 223 -13.88 4.61 -3.70
N SER A 224 -13.21 3.70 -2.99
CA SER A 224 -11.76 3.62 -3.02
C SER A 224 -11.32 2.96 -4.34
N LEU A 225 -10.50 3.67 -5.11
CA LEU A 225 -9.89 3.10 -6.31
C LEU A 225 -8.89 2.00 -5.90
N GLY A 226 -9.08 0.83 -6.44
CA GLY A 226 -8.22 -0.31 -6.19
C GLY A 226 -8.60 -1.48 -7.11
N PHE A 227 -7.78 -2.50 -7.12
CA PHE A 227 -8.04 -3.71 -7.87
C PHE A 227 -7.48 -4.92 -7.14
N CYS A 228 -8.15 -6.05 -7.27
CA CYS A 228 -7.61 -7.35 -6.92
C CYS A 228 -7.04 -8.00 -8.18
N TYR A 229 -5.93 -8.70 -8.04
CA TYR A 229 -5.32 -9.41 -9.14
C TYR A 229 -4.93 -10.83 -8.71
N LEU A 230 -5.02 -11.74 -9.65
CA LEU A 230 -4.56 -13.12 -9.52
C LEU A 230 -3.19 -13.23 -10.19
N THR A 231 -2.20 -13.74 -9.46
CA THR A 231 -0.87 -14.02 -10.00
C THR A 231 -0.55 -15.49 -9.97
N LEU A 232 0.07 -15.97 -11.04
CA LEU A 232 0.64 -17.32 -11.08
C LEU A 232 2.10 -17.27 -10.64
N ARG A 233 2.44 -18.04 -9.60
CA ARG A 233 3.80 -18.07 -9.06
C ARG A 233 4.75 -18.71 -10.06
N LYS A 234 5.93 -18.12 -10.30
CA LYS A 234 6.96 -18.67 -11.21
C LYS A 234 7.41 -20.09 -10.85
N SER A 235 7.38 -20.47 -9.58
CA SER A 235 7.73 -21.80 -9.13
C SER A 235 6.67 -22.87 -9.45
N LEU A 236 5.44 -22.46 -9.82
CA LEU A 236 4.48 -23.35 -10.44
C LEU A 236 5.05 -23.77 -11.79
N ARG A 237 5.35 -25.05 -11.96
CA ARG A 237 5.86 -25.61 -13.22
C ARG A 237 4.75 -25.69 -14.29
N LEU A 238 3.98 -24.62 -14.43
CA LEU A 238 2.98 -24.50 -15.48
C LEU A 238 3.65 -24.10 -16.80
N SER A 239 3.27 -24.77 -17.86
CA SER A 239 3.60 -24.28 -19.20
C SER A 239 2.88 -22.95 -19.46
N LEU A 240 3.40 -22.18 -20.39
CA LEU A 240 2.74 -20.92 -20.80
C LEU A 240 1.30 -21.17 -21.28
N TRP A 241 1.04 -22.26 -21.98
CA TRP A 241 -0.29 -22.64 -22.46
C TRP A 241 -1.22 -23.03 -21.32
N GLN A 242 -0.75 -23.74 -20.29
CA GLN A 242 -1.55 -24.04 -19.09
C GLN A 242 -1.91 -22.74 -18.33
N ALA A 243 -0.96 -21.83 -18.17
CA ALA A 243 -1.24 -20.55 -17.55
C ALA A 243 -2.31 -19.76 -18.33
N ARG A 244 -2.18 -19.70 -19.65
CA ARG A 244 -3.17 -19.07 -20.54
C ARG A 244 -4.53 -19.74 -20.46
N LYS A 245 -4.58 -21.07 -20.33
CA LYS A 245 -5.83 -21.83 -20.18
C LYS A 245 -6.53 -21.48 -18.87
N VAL A 246 -5.80 -21.43 -17.75
CA VAL A 246 -6.37 -20.99 -16.45
C VAL A 246 -6.99 -19.60 -16.57
N ILE A 247 -6.25 -18.64 -17.12
CA ILE A 247 -6.75 -17.27 -17.30
C ILE A 247 -8.00 -17.24 -18.19
N SER A 248 -8.01 -17.98 -19.30
CA SER A 248 -9.15 -18.04 -20.21
C SER A 248 -10.39 -18.62 -19.56
N ILE A 249 -10.26 -19.70 -18.77
CA ILE A 249 -11.36 -20.31 -18.03
C ILE A 249 -11.96 -19.33 -17.03
N ILE A 250 -11.14 -18.70 -16.22
CA ILE A 250 -11.59 -17.71 -15.24
C ILE A 250 -12.32 -16.57 -15.92
N HIS A 251 -11.80 -16.14 -17.05
CA HIS A 251 -12.39 -15.06 -17.83
C HIS A 251 -13.75 -15.42 -18.43
N GLN A 252 -13.86 -16.61 -19.02
CA GLN A 252 -15.09 -17.09 -19.65
C GLN A 252 -16.16 -17.49 -18.64
N SER A 253 -15.79 -17.81 -17.41
CA SER A 253 -16.70 -18.25 -16.35
C SER A 253 -17.70 -17.20 -15.89
N GLY A 254 -17.50 -15.93 -16.22
CA GLY A 254 -18.32 -14.84 -15.69
C GLY A 254 -18.22 -14.69 -14.17
N LEU A 255 -17.17 -15.21 -13.53
CA LEU A 255 -16.97 -15.23 -12.08
C LEU A 255 -17.25 -13.88 -11.42
N LEU A 256 -16.83 -12.80 -12.07
CA LEU A 256 -16.98 -11.45 -11.53
C LEU A 256 -18.42 -10.94 -11.57
N GLN A 257 -19.21 -11.40 -12.52
CA GLN A 257 -20.65 -11.04 -12.65
C GLN A 257 -21.50 -11.70 -11.56
N THR A 258 -20.99 -12.76 -10.94
CA THR A 258 -21.69 -13.50 -9.89
C THR A 258 -21.36 -13.00 -8.48
N LEU A 259 -20.41 -12.06 -8.35
CA LEU A 259 -20.12 -11.44 -7.06
C LEU A 259 -21.19 -10.38 -6.79
N GLU A 260 -21.92 -10.51 -5.69
CA GLU A 260 -22.87 -9.51 -5.20
C GLU A 260 -22.11 -8.27 -4.67
N VAL A 261 -21.43 -7.58 -5.56
CA VAL A 261 -20.80 -6.29 -5.30
C VAL A 261 -21.57 -5.28 -6.10
N GLY A 262 -21.95 -4.17 -5.50
CA GLY A 262 -22.82 -3.18 -6.13
C GLY A 262 -22.43 -2.87 -7.58
N GLU A 263 -23.42 -2.74 -8.44
CA GLU A 263 -23.32 -2.69 -9.91
C GLU A 263 -22.25 -1.72 -10.46
N ASN A 264 -21.84 -0.74 -9.67
CA ASN A 264 -20.87 0.29 -10.07
C ASN A 264 -19.43 -0.01 -9.63
N LEU A 265 -19.15 -1.12 -8.97
CA LEU A 265 -17.88 -1.35 -8.29
C LEU A 265 -16.93 -2.28 -9.03
N ILE A 266 -17.40 -3.07 -10.00
CA ILE A 266 -16.53 -4.02 -10.68
C ILE A 266 -16.62 -3.84 -12.19
N THR A 267 -15.56 -3.31 -12.76
CA THR A 267 -15.21 -3.59 -14.15
C THR A 267 -14.15 -4.68 -14.14
N ALA A 268 -14.48 -5.84 -14.69
CA ALA A 268 -13.47 -6.85 -14.98
C ALA A 268 -12.51 -6.30 -16.02
N SER A 269 -11.25 -6.20 -15.65
CA SER A 269 -10.18 -5.88 -16.59
C SER A 269 -9.33 -7.14 -16.80
N HIS A 270 -9.05 -7.48 -18.05
CA HIS A 270 -8.12 -8.54 -18.40
C HIS A 270 -6.67 -8.11 -18.29
N ALA A 271 -6.44 -6.85 -17.98
CA ALA A 271 -5.14 -6.24 -17.85
C ALA A 271 -4.97 -5.66 -16.44
N LEU A 272 -3.72 -5.47 -16.03
CA LEU A 272 -3.36 -4.86 -14.74
C LEU A 272 -3.93 -3.45 -14.55
N LEU A 273 -4.20 -2.75 -15.64
CA LEU A 273 -4.71 -1.38 -15.59
C LEU A 273 -6.00 -1.28 -16.41
N PRO A 274 -6.98 -0.47 -15.96
CA PRO A 274 -8.19 -0.20 -16.73
C PRO A 274 -7.85 0.33 -18.13
N GLY A 275 -8.56 -0.17 -19.14
CA GLY A 275 -8.35 0.22 -20.54
C GLY A 275 -7.22 -0.51 -21.27
N TRP A 276 -6.43 -1.32 -20.57
CA TRP A 276 -5.48 -2.19 -21.23
C TRP A 276 -6.17 -3.47 -21.68
N THR A 277 -5.94 -3.89 -22.89
CA THR A 277 -6.47 -5.15 -23.45
C THR A 277 -5.38 -6.21 -23.46
N ILE A 278 -5.71 -7.39 -22.96
CA ILE A 278 -4.87 -8.57 -23.15
C ILE A 278 -5.31 -9.23 -24.45
N PRO A 279 -4.38 -9.66 -25.33
CA PRO A 279 -4.73 -10.42 -26.52
C PRO A 279 -5.53 -11.66 -26.15
N HIS A 280 -6.60 -11.92 -26.87
CA HIS A 280 -7.30 -13.20 -26.77
C HIS A 280 -6.40 -14.31 -27.31
N TRP A 281 -6.06 -15.25 -26.44
CA TRP A 281 -5.29 -16.43 -26.84
C TRP A 281 -6.25 -17.56 -27.25
N GLN A 282 -6.07 -18.09 -28.44
CA GLN A 282 -6.63 -19.38 -28.78
C GLN A 282 -5.77 -20.45 -28.12
N VAL A 283 -6.25 -21.01 -27.02
CA VAL A 283 -5.56 -22.09 -26.34
C VAL A 283 -5.92 -23.40 -27.02
N PRO A 284 -4.94 -24.23 -27.46
CA PRO A 284 -5.22 -25.52 -28.06
C PRO A 284 -6.04 -26.43 -27.11
N ASP A 285 -7.00 -27.17 -27.65
CA ASP A 285 -7.91 -28.03 -26.88
C ASP A 285 -7.18 -29.14 -26.10
N GLU A 286 -6.07 -29.65 -26.65
CA GLU A 286 -5.22 -30.67 -26.05
C GLU A 286 -4.49 -30.22 -24.78
N VAL A 287 -4.43 -28.94 -24.50
CA VAL A 287 -3.78 -28.40 -23.30
C VAL A 287 -4.59 -28.78 -22.08
N LYS A 288 -4.07 -29.66 -21.24
CA LYS A 288 -4.71 -30.09 -20.00
C LYS A 288 -4.24 -29.20 -18.84
N LEU A 289 -5.18 -28.89 -17.93
CA LEU A 289 -4.85 -28.28 -16.66
C LEU A 289 -4.05 -29.25 -15.79
N PRO A 290 -3.24 -28.73 -14.84
CA PRO A 290 -2.69 -29.58 -13.78
C PRO A 290 -3.85 -30.15 -12.95
N LYS A 291 -3.64 -31.32 -12.34
CA LYS A 291 -4.68 -31.95 -11.50
C LYS A 291 -5.03 -31.11 -10.28
N THR A 292 -4.05 -30.39 -9.75
CA THR A 292 -4.20 -29.62 -8.52
C THR A 292 -3.48 -28.28 -8.65
N LEU A 293 -4.10 -27.22 -8.18
CA LEU A 293 -3.51 -25.90 -7.98
C LEU A 293 -3.85 -25.41 -6.58
N THR A 294 -2.87 -24.84 -5.90
CA THR A 294 -3.09 -24.24 -4.58
C THR A 294 -3.29 -22.74 -4.73
N LEU A 295 -4.45 -22.24 -4.28
CA LEU A 295 -4.74 -20.83 -4.19
C LEU A 295 -4.36 -20.31 -2.80
N VAL A 296 -3.50 -19.29 -2.76
CA VAL A 296 -3.15 -18.58 -1.54
C VAL A 296 -3.75 -17.18 -1.61
N TYR A 297 -4.53 -16.81 -0.64
CA TYR A 297 -5.16 -15.50 -0.56
C TYR A 297 -5.17 -14.99 0.88
N HIS A 298 -5.32 -13.70 1.05
CA HIS A 298 -5.39 -13.05 2.35
C HIS A 298 -6.83 -12.62 2.63
N LEU A 299 -7.30 -12.76 3.87
CA LEU A 299 -8.61 -12.22 4.27
C LEU A 299 -8.64 -10.69 4.05
N PRO A 300 -9.67 -10.17 3.42
CA PRO A 300 -11.02 -10.04 3.93
C PRO A 300 -12.01 -11.03 3.31
N ILE A 301 -13.23 -11.06 3.87
CA ILE A 301 -14.25 -12.08 3.62
C ILE A 301 -14.68 -12.15 2.14
N GLU A 302 -14.61 -11.01 1.44
CA GLU A 302 -14.93 -10.90 0.01
C GLU A 302 -14.00 -11.76 -0.84
N LEU A 303 -12.72 -11.84 -0.45
CA LEU A 303 -11.74 -12.68 -1.13
C LEU A 303 -11.98 -14.16 -0.87
N HIS A 304 -12.55 -14.52 0.28
CA HIS A 304 -12.93 -15.91 0.56
C HIS A 304 -14.00 -16.40 -0.41
N THR A 305 -15.10 -15.65 -0.55
CA THR A 305 -16.17 -15.98 -1.50
C THR A 305 -15.64 -16.06 -2.94
N MET A 306 -14.74 -15.15 -3.32
CA MET A 306 -14.11 -15.18 -4.64
C MET A 306 -13.24 -16.43 -4.81
N ALA A 307 -12.49 -16.81 -3.78
CA ALA A 307 -11.64 -17.99 -3.80
C ALA A 307 -12.44 -19.29 -3.94
N GLU A 308 -13.55 -19.42 -3.20
CA GLU A 308 -14.44 -20.60 -3.31
C GLU A 308 -15.04 -20.72 -4.71
N ARG A 309 -15.48 -19.62 -5.31
CA ARG A 309 -16.02 -19.62 -6.68
C ARG A 309 -14.95 -19.94 -7.72
N LEU A 310 -13.74 -19.42 -7.52
CA LEU A 310 -12.59 -19.73 -8.38
C LEU A 310 -12.23 -21.22 -8.31
N GLN A 311 -12.25 -21.80 -7.12
CA GLN A 311 -12.04 -23.23 -6.90
C GLN A 311 -13.12 -24.04 -7.65
N ALA A 312 -14.39 -23.70 -7.47
CA ALA A 312 -15.50 -24.40 -8.15
C ALA A 312 -15.37 -24.31 -9.69
N THR A 313 -14.99 -23.15 -10.20
CA THR A 313 -14.80 -22.92 -11.64
C THR A 313 -13.69 -23.81 -12.22
N LEU A 314 -12.55 -23.89 -11.53
CA LEU A 314 -11.43 -24.72 -11.99
C LEU A 314 -11.68 -26.21 -11.77
N ALA A 315 -12.40 -26.58 -10.70
CA ALA A 315 -12.80 -27.98 -10.45
C ALA A 315 -13.74 -28.54 -11.54
N ALA A 316 -14.63 -27.70 -12.08
CA ALA A 316 -15.48 -28.07 -13.22
C ALA A 316 -14.68 -28.41 -14.48
N GLU A 317 -13.47 -27.89 -14.60
CA GLU A 317 -12.52 -28.16 -15.68
C GLU A 317 -11.47 -29.22 -15.32
N GLY A 318 -11.67 -29.93 -14.20
CA GLY A 318 -10.82 -31.04 -13.76
C GLY A 318 -9.52 -30.64 -13.03
N CYS A 319 -9.49 -29.42 -12.46
CA CYS A 319 -8.40 -28.95 -11.64
C CYS A 319 -8.87 -28.66 -10.20
N GLU A 320 -8.43 -29.48 -9.23
CA GLU A 320 -8.74 -29.34 -7.80
C GLU A 320 -7.80 -28.37 -7.09
#